data_1a1bea0a353b5fb4750864894a98e145
#
_entry.id   1a1bea0a353b5fb4750864894a98e145
#
_cell.length_a   1.000
_cell.length_b   1.000
_cell.length_c   1.000
_cell.angle_alpha   90.00
_cell.angle_beta   90.00
_cell.angle_gamma   90.00
#
_symmetry.space_group_name_H-M   'P 1'
#
loop_
_entity.id
_entity.type
_entity.pdbx_description
1 polymer ?
#
loop_
_entity_poly.entity_id
_entity_poly.type
_entity_poly.pdbx_seq_one_letter_code
_entity_poly.pdbx_strand_id
1 'polypeptide(L)'
;MLEFLSAHWLDIVTTVLGLAYIVLEYRASVWMWLAGFLMQALGIVLYYQKGLYADCGMEFYYLLVTIYGMGCWVLGDKRWWKHKNKPSAELSISHFPRRLVVPWITVILCIWGIIYWLLVTFTNSNVPLADSFTTALSIVGIWALAHKYLEQWFIWIAVDVVTCILYFYKDIPFKASLYALYVVIAVLGYHKWKRMMNEEKAMC
;
A
#
# COMPACT_ATOMS: atom_id res chain seq x y z
N MET A 1 24.90 -18.14 -15.37
CA MET A 1 24.62 -16.92 -14.62
C MET A 1 23.93 -15.86 -15.47
N LEU A 2 24.42 -15.55 -16.69
CA LEU A 2 23.76 -14.60 -17.60
C LEU A 2 22.38 -15.08 -18.07
N GLU A 3 22.21 -16.34 -18.40
CA GLU A 3 20.92 -16.93 -18.80
C GLU A 3 19.89 -16.91 -17.67
N PHE A 4 20.31 -17.15 -16.43
CA PHE A 4 19.43 -17.02 -15.24
C PHE A 4 18.98 -15.57 -15.04
N LEU A 5 19.90 -14.62 -15.16
CA LEU A 5 19.58 -13.18 -15.05
C LEU A 5 18.65 -12.72 -16.18
N SER A 6 18.85 -13.21 -17.41
CA SER A 6 17.97 -12.86 -18.53
C SER A 6 16.57 -13.49 -18.42
N ALA A 7 16.44 -14.64 -17.77
CA ALA A 7 15.14 -15.28 -17.52
C ALA A 7 14.34 -14.64 -16.37
N HIS A 8 15.03 -14.08 -15.38
CA HIS A 8 14.41 -13.53 -14.14
C HIS A 8 14.60 -12.03 -13.95
N TRP A 9 15.02 -11.29 -14.97
CA TRP A 9 15.33 -9.87 -14.83
C TRP A 9 14.14 -9.03 -14.33
N LEU A 10 12.91 -9.36 -14.79
CA LEU A 10 11.68 -8.67 -14.33
C LEU A 10 11.43 -8.90 -12.85
N ASP A 11 11.60 -10.13 -12.37
CA ASP A 11 11.42 -10.46 -10.94
C ASP A 11 12.47 -9.74 -10.07
N ILE A 12 13.70 -9.65 -10.56
CA ILE A 12 14.79 -8.93 -9.86
C ILE A 12 14.50 -7.44 -9.82
N VAL A 13 14.13 -6.83 -10.94
CA VAL A 13 13.87 -5.39 -11.04
C VAL A 13 12.66 -5.00 -10.18
N THR A 14 11.56 -5.77 -10.24
CA THR A 14 10.38 -5.50 -9.41
C THR A 14 10.66 -5.66 -7.92
N THR A 15 11.51 -6.63 -7.53
CA THR A 15 11.94 -6.80 -6.14
C THR A 15 12.76 -5.61 -5.65
N VAL A 16 13.72 -5.14 -6.44
CA VAL A 16 14.55 -3.97 -6.10
C VAL A 16 13.68 -2.71 -6.00
N LEU A 17 12.74 -2.52 -6.93
CA LEU A 17 11.80 -1.41 -6.90
C LEU A 17 10.89 -1.47 -5.67
N GLY A 18 10.42 -2.67 -5.28
CA GLY A 18 9.62 -2.87 -4.07
C GLY A 18 10.37 -2.50 -2.79
N LEU A 19 11.65 -2.90 -2.68
CA LEU A 19 12.49 -2.51 -1.55
C LEU A 19 12.75 -0.99 -1.54
N ALA A 20 13.01 -0.39 -2.70
CA ALA A 20 13.17 1.05 -2.83
C ALA A 20 11.87 1.78 -2.43
N TYR A 21 10.71 1.28 -2.87
CA TYR A 21 9.41 1.82 -2.51
C TYR A 21 9.23 1.90 -0.98
N ILE A 22 9.47 0.80 -0.26
CA ILE A 22 9.31 0.75 1.22
C ILE A 22 10.27 1.71 1.91
N VAL A 23 11.53 1.81 1.46
CA VAL A 23 12.51 2.76 2.03
C VAL A 23 12.07 4.22 1.78
N LEU A 24 11.53 4.51 0.60
CA LEU A 24 11.02 5.83 0.26
C LEU A 24 9.74 6.18 1.03
N GLU A 25 8.85 5.20 1.22
CA GLU A 25 7.65 5.34 2.06
C GLU A 25 8.02 5.63 3.53
N TYR A 26 8.98 4.89 4.08
CA TYR A 26 9.53 5.13 5.41
C TYR A 26 10.06 6.56 5.58
N ARG A 27 10.64 7.13 4.51
CA ARG A 27 11.14 8.51 4.48
C ARG A 27 10.07 9.55 4.15
N ALA A 28 8.82 9.17 3.93
CA ALA A 28 7.73 10.00 3.44
C ALA A 28 8.09 10.77 2.15
N SER A 29 8.88 10.16 1.27
CA SER A 29 9.37 10.78 0.04
C SER A 29 8.39 10.59 -1.11
N VAL A 30 8.10 11.67 -1.86
CA VAL A 30 7.26 11.63 -3.08
C VAL A 30 7.75 10.62 -4.11
N TRP A 31 9.06 10.35 -4.15
CA TRP A 31 9.67 9.40 -5.08
C TRP A 31 9.18 7.96 -4.94
N MET A 32 8.56 7.61 -3.79
CA MET A 32 7.91 6.30 -3.64
C MET A 32 6.80 6.07 -4.67
N TRP A 33 6.05 7.12 -5.03
CA TRP A 33 5.00 7.02 -6.03
C TRP A 33 5.56 6.75 -7.42
N LEU A 34 6.73 7.30 -7.75
CA LEU A 34 7.41 6.97 -9.00
C LEU A 34 7.91 5.51 -9.01
N ALA A 35 8.51 5.04 -7.91
CA ALA A 35 8.91 3.65 -7.77
C ALA A 35 7.71 2.69 -7.90
N GLY A 36 6.59 3.02 -7.25
CA GLY A 36 5.32 2.29 -7.37
C GLY A 36 4.82 2.28 -8.82
N PHE A 37 4.78 3.43 -9.49
CA PHE A 37 4.36 3.52 -10.89
C PHE A 37 5.17 2.59 -11.80
N LEU A 38 6.49 2.59 -11.67
CA LEU A 38 7.36 1.71 -12.46
C LEU A 38 7.11 0.23 -12.14
N MET A 39 6.92 -0.10 -10.86
CA MET A 39 6.63 -1.46 -10.41
C MET A 39 5.33 -1.98 -11.00
N GLN A 40 4.23 -1.21 -10.91
CA GLN A 40 2.93 -1.58 -11.49
C GLN A 40 2.98 -1.67 -13.02
N ALA A 41 3.66 -0.73 -13.69
CA ALA A 41 3.78 -0.78 -15.14
C ALA A 41 4.50 -2.05 -15.62
N LEU A 42 5.57 -2.45 -14.93
CA LEU A 42 6.27 -3.71 -15.21
C LEU A 42 5.42 -4.94 -14.83
N GLY A 43 4.67 -4.87 -13.74
CA GLY A 43 3.73 -5.90 -13.30
C GLY A 43 2.64 -6.16 -14.34
N ILE A 44 2.04 -5.11 -14.91
CA ILE A 44 1.05 -5.22 -16.00
C ILE A 44 1.63 -6.02 -17.17
N VAL A 45 2.84 -5.67 -17.64
CA VAL A 45 3.49 -6.37 -18.74
C VAL A 45 3.76 -7.83 -18.39
N LEU A 46 4.29 -8.09 -17.18
CA LEU A 46 4.61 -9.43 -16.70
C LEU A 46 3.38 -10.33 -16.63
N TYR A 47 2.30 -9.85 -15.98
CA TYR A 47 1.09 -10.65 -15.79
C TYR A 47 0.31 -10.84 -17.09
N TYR A 48 0.30 -9.82 -17.97
CA TYR A 48 -0.28 -9.97 -19.30
C TYR A 48 0.42 -11.06 -20.11
N GLN A 49 1.76 -11.07 -20.13
CA GLN A 49 2.57 -12.09 -20.83
C GLN A 49 2.36 -13.50 -20.25
N LYS A 50 2.09 -13.61 -18.93
CA LYS A 50 1.81 -14.89 -18.27
C LYS A 50 0.34 -15.34 -18.39
N GLY A 51 -0.53 -14.54 -19.02
CA GLY A 51 -1.98 -14.82 -19.13
C GLY A 51 -2.74 -14.68 -17.80
N LEU A 52 -2.16 -14.00 -16.81
CA LEU A 52 -2.76 -13.75 -15.49
C LEU A 52 -3.55 -12.45 -15.51
N TYR A 53 -4.69 -12.47 -16.20
CA TYR A 53 -5.48 -11.24 -16.47
C TYR A 53 -6.08 -10.62 -15.21
N ALA A 54 -6.42 -11.41 -14.20
CA ALA A 54 -6.92 -10.89 -12.92
C ALA A 54 -5.84 -10.08 -12.18
N ASP A 55 -4.61 -10.62 -12.10
CA ASP A 55 -3.46 -9.93 -11.50
C ASP A 55 -3.10 -8.67 -12.31
N CYS A 56 -3.14 -8.77 -13.65
CA CYS A 56 -2.95 -7.62 -14.53
C CYS A 56 -4.00 -6.51 -14.24
N GLY A 57 -5.27 -6.86 -14.02
CA GLY A 57 -6.32 -5.91 -13.63
C GLY A 57 -6.04 -5.24 -12.28
N MET A 58 -5.50 -5.97 -11.30
CA MET A 58 -5.09 -5.41 -10.01
C MET A 58 -3.92 -4.43 -10.15
N GLU A 59 -2.95 -4.71 -11.01
CA GLU A 59 -1.85 -3.77 -11.29
C GLU A 59 -2.34 -2.48 -11.92
N PHE A 60 -3.34 -2.53 -12.83
CA PHE A 60 -4.00 -1.34 -13.33
C PHE A 60 -4.67 -0.52 -12.23
N TYR A 61 -5.37 -1.17 -11.31
CA TYR A 61 -5.95 -0.49 -10.15
C TYR A 61 -4.87 0.21 -9.31
N TYR A 62 -3.80 -0.49 -8.97
CA TYR A 62 -2.69 0.09 -8.21
C TYR A 62 -2.00 1.24 -8.95
N LEU A 63 -1.86 1.15 -10.27
CA LEU A 63 -1.31 2.22 -11.11
C LEU A 63 -2.16 3.49 -11.01
N LEU A 64 -3.49 3.38 -11.10
CA LEU A 64 -4.39 4.52 -10.96
C LEU A 64 -4.31 5.15 -9.56
N VAL A 65 -4.24 4.33 -8.52
CA VAL A 65 -4.08 4.81 -7.14
C VAL A 65 -2.72 5.48 -6.93
N THR A 66 -1.67 4.97 -7.56
CA THR A 66 -0.33 5.56 -7.51
C THR A 66 -0.33 6.96 -8.14
N ILE A 67 -0.96 7.13 -9.30
CA ILE A 67 -1.11 8.45 -9.96
C ILE A 67 -1.92 9.41 -9.06
N TYR A 68 -3.01 8.92 -8.48
CA TYR A 68 -3.83 9.70 -7.54
C TYR A 68 -3.01 10.13 -6.31
N GLY A 69 -2.30 9.21 -5.67
CA GLY A 69 -1.48 9.46 -4.49
C GLY A 69 -0.35 10.45 -4.77
N MET A 70 0.34 10.29 -5.91
CA MET A 70 1.34 11.26 -6.36
C MET A 70 0.73 12.65 -6.52
N GLY A 71 -0.45 12.74 -7.14
CA GLY A 71 -1.19 14.00 -7.28
C GLY A 71 -1.51 14.63 -5.93
N CYS A 72 -1.98 13.86 -4.95
CA CYS A 72 -2.26 14.34 -3.59
C CYS A 72 -1.00 14.89 -2.92
N TRP A 73 0.14 14.22 -3.05
CA TRP A 73 1.38 14.63 -2.40
C TRP A 73 2.04 15.85 -3.05
N VAL A 74 2.00 15.93 -4.39
CA VAL A 74 2.63 17.04 -5.16
C VAL A 74 1.76 18.29 -5.18
N LEU A 75 0.45 18.12 -5.39
CA LEU A 75 -0.47 19.26 -5.53
C LEU A 75 -0.92 19.83 -4.18
N GLY A 76 -0.66 19.09 -3.09
CA GLY A 76 -1.10 19.46 -1.76
C GLY A 76 -2.61 19.55 -1.63
N ASP A 77 -3.08 19.96 -0.49
CA ASP A 77 -4.51 19.99 -0.12
C ASP A 77 -5.29 21.19 -0.71
N LYS A 78 -4.91 21.68 -1.90
CA LYS A 78 -5.59 22.84 -2.53
C LYS A 78 -7.06 22.57 -2.88
N ARG A 79 -7.51 21.30 -2.90
CA ARG A 79 -8.81 20.92 -3.45
C ARG A 79 -9.86 20.51 -2.40
N TRP A 80 -9.47 20.10 -1.19
CA TRP A 80 -10.40 19.53 -0.22
C TRP A 80 -10.52 20.25 1.11
N TRP A 81 -9.57 21.12 1.49
CA TRP A 81 -9.64 21.84 2.76
C TRP A 81 -9.31 23.34 2.59
N LYS A 82 -10.34 24.12 2.56
CA LYS A 82 -10.34 25.57 2.36
C LYS A 82 -9.83 26.36 3.60
N HIS A 83 -8.87 25.83 4.35
CA HIS A 83 -8.27 26.52 5.49
C HIS A 83 -6.77 26.22 5.62
N LYS A 84 -5.93 27.07 5.05
CA LYS A 84 -4.82 27.77 5.69
C LYS A 84 -3.87 28.37 4.64
N ASN A 85 -3.63 29.66 4.80
CA ASN A 85 -2.61 30.44 4.11
C ASN A 85 -1.20 29.91 4.48
N LYS A 86 -0.69 28.91 3.76
CA LYS A 86 0.74 28.59 3.73
C LYS A 86 1.13 28.09 2.34
N PRO A 87 2.22 28.63 1.77
CA PRO A 87 2.75 28.20 0.49
C PRO A 87 3.70 27.00 0.66
N SER A 88 3.32 25.95 1.38
CA SER A 88 4.09 24.71 1.40
C SER A 88 3.52 23.76 0.37
N ALA A 89 4.33 23.47 -0.65
CA ALA A 89 3.95 22.72 -1.83
C ALA A 89 3.73 21.22 -1.57
N GLU A 90 4.03 20.70 -0.39
CA GLU A 90 3.89 19.29 -0.05
C GLU A 90 2.82 19.02 1.01
N LEU A 91 2.12 17.90 0.87
CA LEU A 91 1.15 17.43 1.85
C LEU A 91 1.86 17.06 3.17
N SER A 92 1.44 17.65 4.29
CA SER A 92 1.99 17.35 5.61
C SER A 92 1.39 16.06 6.21
N ILE A 93 2.17 15.38 7.06
CA ILE A 93 1.68 14.21 7.80
C ILE A 93 0.64 14.66 8.83
N SER A 94 -0.50 13.97 8.86
CA SER A 94 -1.61 14.35 9.72
C SER A 94 -2.28 13.13 10.36
N HIS A 95 -3.08 13.39 11.41
CA HIS A 95 -3.93 12.36 11.98
C HIS A 95 -5.22 12.20 11.19
N PHE A 96 -5.71 10.96 11.14
CA PHE A 96 -7.01 10.67 10.57
C PHE A 96 -8.13 11.39 11.36
N PRO A 97 -9.07 12.08 10.69
CA PRO A 97 -10.14 12.80 11.36
C PRO A 97 -11.07 11.84 12.12
N ARG A 98 -11.16 11.98 13.44
CA ARG A 98 -11.98 11.10 14.31
C ARG A 98 -13.44 10.98 13.86
N ARG A 99 -13.99 12.04 13.26
CA ARG A 99 -15.37 12.05 12.74
C ARG A 99 -15.60 11.08 11.58
N LEU A 100 -14.53 10.72 10.86
CA LEU A 100 -14.61 9.82 9.72
C LEU A 100 -14.33 8.36 10.08
N VAL A 101 -13.95 8.06 11.33
CA VAL A 101 -13.60 6.68 11.74
C VAL A 101 -14.80 5.73 11.53
N VAL A 102 -15.98 6.09 12.01
CA VAL A 102 -17.18 5.24 11.90
C VAL A 102 -17.60 5.04 10.44
N PRO A 103 -17.74 6.10 9.61
CA PRO A 103 -17.99 5.92 8.17
C PRO A 103 -16.96 5.03 7.47
N TRP A 104 -15.68 5.18 7.80
CA TRP A 104 -14.63 4.37 7.17
C TRP A 104 -14.64 2.91 7.61
N ILE A 105 -14.96 2.61 8.87
CA ILE A 105 -15.19 1.23 9.33
C ILE A 105 -16.34 0.61 8.52
N THR A 106 -17.43 1.32 8.30
CA THR A 106 -18.54 0.85 7.46
C THR A 106 -18.10 0.58 6.02
N VAL A 107 -17.32 1.49 5.43
CA VAL A 107 -16.76 1.30 4.08
C VAL A 107 -15.87 0.05 4.01
N ILE A 108 -14.98 -0.15 5.01
CA ILE A 108 -14.13 -1.35 5.08
C ILE A 108 -14.98 -2.62 5.13
N LEU A 109 -16.00 -2.66 5.98
CA LEU A 109 -16.88 -3.82 6.12
C LEU A 109 -17.66 -4.10 4.83
N CYS A 110 -18.15 -3.06 4.13
CA CYS A 110 -18.82 -3.20 2.85
C CYS A 110 -17.86 -3.75 1.77
N ILE A 111 -16.67 -3.18 1.63
CA ILE A 111 -15.65 -3.64 0.67
C ILE A 111 -15.26 -5.08 0.99
N TRP A 112 -15.00 -5.40 2.26
CA TRP A 112 -14.68 -6.75 2.70
C TRP A 112 -15.77 -7.75 2.34
N GLY A 113 -17.04 -7.43 2.63
CA GLY A 113 -18.19 -8.29 2.28
C GLY A 113 -18.31 -8.51 0.78
N ILE A 114 -18.14 -7.47 -0.04
CA ILE A 114 -18.19 -7.57 -1.50
C ILE A 114 -17.04 -8.47 -2.00
N ILE A 115 -15.80 -8.24 -1.56
CA ILE A 115 -14.66 -9.04 -2.00
C ILE A 115 -14.80 -10.49 -1.52
N TYR A 116 -15.24 -10.71 -0.29
CA TYR A 116 -15.52 -12.04 0.22
C TYR A 116 -16.52 -12.80 -0.65
N TRP A 117 -17.64 -12.14 -0.98
CA TRP A 117 -18.66 -12.71 -1.86
C TRP A 117 -18.10 -13.04 -3.25
N LEU A 118 -17.32 -12.14 -3.83
CA LEU A 118 -16.65 -12.36 -5.12
C LEU A 118 -15.69 -13.57 -5.06
N LEU A 119 -14.86 -13.66 -4.02
CA LEU A 119 -13.90 -14.75 -3.88
C LEU A 119 -14.59 -16.11 -3.72
N VAL A 120 -15.64 -16.18 -2.92
CA VAL A 120 -16.39 -17.44 -2.69
C VAL A 120 -17.17 -17.85 -3.94
N THR A 121 -17.71 -16.88 -4.72
CA THR A 121 -18.59 -17.19 -5.86
C THR A 121 -17.80 -17.46 -7.14
N PHE A 122 -16.70 -16.78 -7.37
CA PHE A 122 -15.99 -16.77 -8.66
C PHE A 122 -14.58 -17.34 -8.61
N THR A 123 -14.06 -17.71 -7.44
CA THR A 123 -12.70 -18.22 -7.31
C THR A 123 -12.64 -19.47 -6.43
N ASN A 124 -11.54 -20.24 -6.55
CA ASN A 124 -11.26 -21.41 -5.72
C ASN A 124 -10.31 -21.06 -4.57
N SER A 125 -10.45 -19.85 -3.97
CA SER A 125 -9.59 -19.47 -2.83
C SER A 125 -9.80 -20.43 -1.65
N ASN A 126 -8.70 -20.93 -1.09
CA ASN A 126 -8.73 -21.82 0.08
C ASN A 126 -8.96 -21.07 1.40
N VAL A 127 -8.76 -19.74 1.41
CA VAL A 127 -8.87 -18.86 2.59
C VAL A 127 -9.55 -17.53 2.25
N PRO A 128 -10.77 -17.56 1.67
CA PRO A 128 -11.41 -16.37 1.10
C PRO A 128 -11.67 -15.27 2.15
N LEU A 129 -11.91 -15.66 3.41
CA LEU A 129 -12.16 -14.71 4.49
C LEU A 129 -10.93 -13.83 4.78
N ALA A 130 -9.77 -14.44 4.83
CA ALA A 130 -8.54 -13.71 5.16
C ALA A 130 -7.97 -12.98 3.92
N ASP A 131 -8.05 -13.57 2.72
CA ASP A 131 -7.65 -12.92 1.47
C ASP A 131 -8.53 -11.68 1.20
N SER A 132 -9.85 -11.76 1.42
CA SER A 132 -10.75 -10.60 1.28
C SER A 132 -10.50 -9.52 2.33
N PHE A 133 -10.20 -9.91 3.57
CA PHE A 133 -9.89 -8.98 4.65
C PHE A 133 -8.63 -8.18 4.36
N THR A 134 -7.54 -8.86 4.01
CA THR A 134 -6.28 -8.18 3.68
C THR A 134 -6.41 -7.28 2.45
N THR A 135 -7.14 -7.72 1.42
CA THR A 135 -7.40 -6.91 0.22
C THR A 135 -8.22 -5.65 0.56
N ALA A 136 -9.29 -5.78 1.34
CA ALA A 136 -10.11 -4.64 1.75
C ALA A 136 -9.31 -3.62 2.56
N LEU A 137 -8.49 -4.08 3.51
CA LEU A 137 -7.61 -3.20 4.29
C LEU A 137 -6.54 -2.55 3.41
N SER A 138 -5.96 -3.26 2.45
CA SER A 138 -4.94 -2.71 1.53
C SER A 138 -5.51 -1.58 0.68
N ILE A 139 -6.75 -1.70 0.18
CA ILE A 139 -7.44 -0.63 -0.56
C ILE A 139 -7.53 0.64 0.30
N VAL A 140 -7.96 0.50 1.55
CA VAL A 140 -8.07 1.64 2.48
C VAL A 140 -6.71 2.14 2.94
N GLY A 141 -5.74 1.24 3.13
CA GLY A 141 -4.36 1.56 3.50
C GLY A 141 -3.68 2.47 2.47
N ILE A 142 -3.77 2.12 1.20
CA ILE A 142 -3.23 2.94 0.09
C ILE A 142 -3.92 4.30 0.03
N TRP A 143 -5.24 4.36 0.23
CA TRP A 143 -5.96 5.63 0.28
C TRP A 143 -5.49 6.49 1.46
N ALA A 144 -5.32 5.91 2.65
CA ALA A 144 -4.81 6.60 3.84
C ALA A 144 -3.36 7.09 3.64
N LEU A 145 -2.53 6.28 2.97
CA LEU A 145 -1.17 6.65 2.56
C LEU A 145 -1.18 7.83 1.58
N ALA A 146 -2.07 7.83 0.59
CA ALA A 146 -2.20 8.93 -0.36
C ALA A 146 -2.55 10.27 0.32
N HIS A 147 -3.23 10.23 1.49
CA HIS A 147 -3.54 11.41 2.30
C HIS A 147 -2.51 11.70 3.41
N LYS A 148 -1.38 10.99 3.44
CA LYS A 148 -0.35 11.07 4.50
C LYS A 148 -0.90 10.94 5.92
N TYR A 149 -1.92 10.09 6.13
CA TYR A 149 -2.41 9.81 7.47
C TYR A 149 -1.45 8.90 8.23
N LEU A 150 -1.13 9.27 9.46
CA LEU A 150 -0.23 8.49 10.32
C LEU A 150 -0.79 7.09 10.60
N GLU A 151 -2.11 6.97 10.70
CA GLU A 151 -2.83 5.73 11.03
C GLU A 151 -2.75 4.67 9.93
N GLN A 152 -2.31 5.02 8.71
CA GLN A 152 -2.08 4.05 7.64
C GLN A 152 -1.11 2.93 8.05
N TRP A 153 -0.15 3.23 8.93
CA TRP A 153 0.79 2.23 9.43
C TRP A 153 0.13 1.12 10.25
N PHE A 154 -0.94 1.43 11.00
CA PHE A 154 -1.72 0.41 11.72
C PHE A 154 -2.46 -0.52 10.76
N ILE A 155 -2.91 0.01 9.63
CA ILE A 155 -3.56 -0.79 8.58
C ILE A 155 -2.54 -1.77 7.98
N TRP A 156 -1.34 -1.30 7.64
CA TRP A 156 -0.28 -2.16 7.11
C TRP A 156 0.17 -3.21 8.14
N ILE A 157 0.33 -2.86 9.41
CA ILE A 157 0.62 -3.84 10.48
C ILE A 157 -0.44 -4.93 10.50
N ALA A 158 -1.73 -4.58 10.43
CA ALA A 158 -2.81 -5.57 10.43
C ALA A 158 -2.78 -6.46 9.18
N VAL A 159 -2.58 -5.88 8.00
CA VAL A 159 -2.44 -6.63 6.73
C VAL A 159 -1.25 -7.58 6.80
N ASP A 160 -0.08 -7.10 7.19
CA ASP A 160 1.15 -7.87 7.18
C ASP A 160 1.12 -9.00 8.22
N VAL A 161 0.55 -8.78 9.41
CA VAL A 161 0.37 -9.83 10.43
C VAL A 161 -0.53 -10.93 9.91
N VAL A 162 -1.71 -10.58 9.35
CA VAL A 162 -2.64 -11.59 8.81
C VAL A 162 -2.00 -12.35 7.64
N THR A 163 -1.34 -11.63 6.74
CA THR A 163 -0.66 -12.24 5.58
C THR A 163 0.51 -13.14 6.01
N CYS A 164 1.27 -12.75 7.03
CA CYS A 164 2.33 -13.57 7.61
C CYS A 164 1.75 -14.91 8.13
N ILE A 165 0.67 -14.85 8.91
CA ILE A 165 -0.01 -16.06 9.43
C ILE A 165 -0.51 -16.93 8.27
N LEU A 166 -1.12 -16.32 7.23
CA LEU A 166 -1.60 -17.05 6.05
C LEU A 166 -0.48 -17.79 5.31
N TYR A 167 0.69 -17.16 5.14
CA TYR A 167 1.81 -17.81 4.47
C TYR A 167 2.45 -18.90 5.31
N PHE A 168 2.45 -18.79 6.65
CA PHE A 168 2.80 -19.92 7.52
C PHE A 168 1.80 -21.07 7.36
N TYR A 169 0.50 -20.78 7.32
CA TYR A 169 -0.54 -21.79 7.12
C TYR A 169 -0.44 -22.48 5.74
N LYS A 170 -0.01 -21.75 4.71
CA LYS A 170 0.19 -22.25 3.34
C LYS A 170 1.55 -22.94 3.11
N ASP A 171 2.36 -23.18 4.14
CA ASP A 171 3.71 -23.74 4.06
C ASP A 171 4.67 -22.97 3.13
N ILE A 172 4.60 -21.62 3.15
CA ILE A 172 5.47 -20.74 2.38
C ILE A 172 6.33 -19.86 3.33
N PRO A 173 7.32 -20.48 4.03
CA PRO A 173 8.02 -19.81 5.14
C PRO A 173 8.84 -18.58 4.70
N PHE A 174 9.38 -18.56 3.49
CA PHE A 174 10.14 -17.40 2.98
C PHE A 174 9.26 -16.16 2.84
N LYS A 175 8.04 -16.30 2.29
CA LYS A 175 7.08 -15.20 2.21
C LYS A 175 6.59 -14.79 3.60
N ALA A 176 6.31 -15.74 4.48
CA ALA A 176 5.94 -15.45 5.87
C ALA A 176 7.01 -14.61 6.57
N SER A 177 8.29 -14.96 6.43
CA SER A 177 9.41 -14.20 7.00
C SER A 177 9.50 -12.78 6.40
N LEU A 178 9.22 -12.60 5.11
CA LEU A 178 9.18 -11.29 4.46
C LEU A 178 8.07 -10.40 5.06
N TYR A 179 6.86 -10.94 5.25
CA TYR A 179 5.77 -10.18 5.88
C TYR A 179 6.02 -9.90 7.36
N ALA A 180 6.69 -10.81 8.08
CA ALA A 180 7.17 -10.51 9.44
C ALA A 180 8.14 -9.31 9.46
N LEU A 181 9.04 -9.22 8.48
CA LEU A 181 9.91 -8.06 8.31
C LEU A 181 9.11 -6.78 8.00
N TYR A 182 8.06 -6.87 7.17
CA TYR A 182 7.19 -5.73 6.87
C TYR A 182 6.47 -5.22 8.11
N VAL A 183 6.02 -6.08 9.02
CA VAL A 183 5.47 -5.67 10.34
C VAL A 183 6.49 -4.82 11.11
N VAL A 184 7.76 -5.25 11.17
CA VAL A 184 8.81 -4.49 11.85
C VAL A 184 9.02 -3.12 11.18
N ILE A 185 9.09 -3.09 9.85
CA ILE A 185 9.25 -1.85 9.09
C ILE A 185 8.05 -0.92 9.31
N ALA A 186 6.82 -1.45 9.35
CA ALA A 186 5.62 -0.65 9.58
C ALA A 186 5.60 -0.02 10.98
N VAL A 187 6.03 -0.76 12.01
CA VAL A 187 6.18 -0.21 13.37
C VAL A 187 7.22 0.91 13.41
N LEU A 188 8.39 0.70 12.78
CA LEU A 188 9.43 1.72 12.69
C LEU A 188 8.97 2.92 11.87
N GLY A 189 8.23 2.70 10.78
CA GLY A 189 7.63 3.73 9.93
C GLY A 189 6.64 4.61 10.70
N TYR A 190 5.76 4.01 11.51
CA TYR A 190 4.88 4.74 12.41
C TYR A 190 5.64 5.69 13.34
N HIS A 191 6.69 5.19 14.01
CA HIS A 191 7.49 6.01 14.93
C HIS A 191 8.23 7.13 14.18
N LYS A 192 8.76 6.84 13.00
CA LYS A 192 9.43 7.83 12.15
C LYS A 192 8.50 8.93 11.70
N TRP A 193 7.33 8.58 11.16
CA TRP A 193 6.34 9.55 10.69
C TRP A 193 5.75 10.38 11.83
N LYS A 194 5.52 9.78 13.00
CA LYS A 194 5.09 10.50 14.21
C LYS A 194 6.11 11.56 14.63
N ARG A 195 7.41 11.22 14.57
CA ARG A 195 8.47 12.18 14.88
C ARG A 195 8.49 13.31 13.87
N MET A 196 8.46 13.01 12.56
CA MET A 196 8.42 14.03 11.50
C MET A 196 7.23 14.96 11.65
N MET A 197 6.04 14.43 11.93
CA MET A 197 4.83 15.24 12.17
C MET A 197 5.00 16.19 13.36
N ASN A 198 5.67 15.77 14.44
CA ASN A 198 5.89 16.61 15.61
C ASN A 198 6.94 17.69 15.32
N GLU A 199 7.99 17.37 14.57
CA GLU A 199 9.01 18.32 14.11
C GLU A 199 8.38 19.40 13.20
N GLU A 200 7.51 19.02 12.25
CA GLU A 200 6.77 19.99 11.42
C GLU A 200 5.89 20.92 12.25
N LYS A 201 5.20 20.39 13.28
CA LYS A 201 4.37 21.22 14.18
C LYS A 201 5.18 22.18 15.05
N ALA A 202 6.41 21.81 15.41
CA ALA A 202 7.28 22.67 16.23
C ALA A 202 7.89 23.84 15.43
N MET A 203 7.99 23.68 14.10
CA MET A 203 8.51 24.72 13.19
C MET A 203 7.43 25.71 12.71
N CYS A 204 6.16 25.46 13.02
CA CYS A 204 5.01 26.30 12.66
C CYS A 204 4.49 27.10 13.83
#